data_37da5a237308d411926c69751a76370c
#
_entry.id   37da5a237308d411926c69751a76370c
#
_cell.length_a   1.000
_cell.length_b   1.000
_cell.length_c   1.000
_cell.angle_alpha   90.00
_cell.angle_beta   90.00
_cell.angle_gamma   90.00
#
_symmetry.space_group_name_H-M   'P 1'
#
loop_
_entity.id
_entity.type
_entity.pdbx_description
1 polymer ?
#
loop_
_entity_poly.entity_id
_entity_poly.type
_entity_poly.pdbx_seq_one_letter_code
_entity_poly.pdbx_strand_id
1 'polypeptide(L)'
;MKATIVKRPENYTEKYIRIAFNPLAEPGEERFAVTTPAHEKSSFWIPDISEVFKPGFQSWTFMPKYMAVNPDADPNIVGEALQRLTSITACQIGTIDLDPSLDISEVTEIFVRINSQGKRLNESDFAMSKIAADENHGGNMLRKAIDYFCHLAVDPAFYTKLSTTDKKFM
;
A
#
# COMPACT_ATOMS: atom_id res chain seq x y z
N MET A 1 2.11 -9.90 11.36
CA MET A 1 1.79 -8.69 10.56
C MET A 1 0.30 -8.43 10.70
N LYS A 2 -0.15 -7.29 11.20
CA LYS A 2 -1.58 -6.98 11.19
C LYS A 2 -1.91 -6.42 9.81
N ALA A 3 -2.93 -6.99 9.16
CA ALA A 3 -3.43 -6.45 7.91
C ALA A 3 -3.78 -4.96 8.09
N THR A 4 -3.45 -4.15 7.10
CA THR A 4 -3.75 -2.73 7.13
C THR A 4 -5.26 -2.53 7.07
N ILE A 5 -5.80 -1.82 8.05
CA ILE A 5 -7.21 -1.44 8.05
C ILE A 5 -7.37 -0.25 7.12
N VAL A 6 -8.11 -0.42 6.05
CA VAL A 6 -8.49 0.69 5.18
C VAL A 6 -9.94 1.07 5.48
N LYS A 7 -10.13 2.29 5.96
CA LYS A 7 -11.46 2.88 6.05
C LYS A 7 -11.91 3.27 4.64
N ARG A 8 -12.91 2.58 4.12
CA ARG A 8 -13.55 3.04 2.89
C ARG A 8 -14.46 4.21 3.22
N PRO A 9 -14.36 5.34 2.51
CA PRO A 9 -15.22 6.50 2.75
C PRO A 9 -16.71 6.19 2.59
N GLU A 10 -17.03 5.21 1.74
CA GLU A 10 -18.39 4.87 1.34
C GLU A 10 -19.29 4.32 2.46
N ASN A 11 -18.72 3.71 3.48
CA ASN A 11 -19.52 3.09 4.56
C ASN A 11 -18.83 3.03 5.93
N TYR A 12 -17.68 3.67 6.11
CA TYR A 12 -16.88 3.71 7.35
C TYR A 12 -16.59 2.33 7.97
N THR A 13 -16.73 1.25 7.19
CA THR A 13 -16.42 -0.10 7.66
C THR A 13 -14.93 -0.34 7.54
N GLU A 14 -14.32 -0.73 8.65
CA GLU A 14 -12.94 -1.20 8.66
C GLU A 14 -12.88 -2.56 7.98
N LYS A 15 -12.15 -2.64 6.87
CA LYS A 15 -11.84 -3.91 6.21
C LYS A 15 -10.37 -4.21 6.34
N TYR A 16 -10.06 -5.44 6.73
CA TYR A 16 -8.71 -5.95 6.62
C TYR A 16 -8.38 -6.16 5.14
N ILE A 17 -7.32 -5.51 4.68
CA ILE A 17 -6.76 -5.77 3.36
C ILE A 17 -5.76 -6.92 3.50
N ARG A 18 -5.99 -7.97 2.74
CA ARG A 18 -5.00 -9.03 2.51
C ARG A 18 -4.32 -8.75 1.19
N ILE A 19 -3.05 -9.08 1.10
CA ILE A 19 -2.26 -8.98 -0.12
C ILE A 19 -2.03 -10.39 -0.64
N ALA A 20 -2.48 -10.63 -1.85
CA ALA A 20 -2.20 -11.85 -2.60
C ALA A 20 -0.82 -11.75 -3.28
N PHE A 21 -0.16 -12.87 -3.44
CA PHE A 21 1.16 -12.99 -4.06
C PHE A 21 1.17 -14.09 -5.10
N ASN A 22 1.63 -13.78 -6.32
CA ASN A 22 1.84 -14.75 -7.38
C ASN A 22 3.34 -15.01 -7.54
N PRO A 23 3.84 -16.16 -7.06
CA PRO A 23 5.25 -16.52 -7.22
C PRO A 23 5.66 -16.80 -8.66
N LEU A 24 4.70 -17.13 -9.54
CA LEU A 24 4.92 -17.46 -10.94
C LEU A 24 4.81 -16.26 -11.89
N ALA A 25 4.50 -15.06 -11.37
CA ALA A 25 4.37 -13.86 -12.21
C ALA A 25 5.66 -13.56 -12.98
N GLU A 26 5.53 -13.35 -14.29
CA GLU A 26 6.62 -12.94 -15.15
C GLU A 26 7.01 -11.45 -14.97
N PRO A 27 8.18 -11.02 -15.48
CA PRO A 27 8.54 -9.62 -15.49
C PRO A 27 7.50 -8.78 -16.26
N GLY A 28 6.89 -7.81 -15.58
CA GLY A 28 5.82 -6.98 -16.14
C GLY A 28 4.41 -7.42 -15.76
N GLU A 29 4.24 -8.62 -15.22
CA GLU A 29 2.97 -9.07 -14.65
C GLU A 29 2.79 -8.63 -13.19
N GLU A 30 1.53 -8.61 -12.75
CA GLU A 30 1.19 -8.26 -11.38
C GLU A 30 1.55 -9.40 -10.42
N ARG A 31 2.57 -9.17 -9.61
CA ARG A 31 3.06 -10.14 -8.61
C ARG A 31 2.38 -10.01 -7.26
N PHE A 32 1.91 -8.81 -6.94
CA PHE A 32 1.18 -8.51 -5.70
C PHE A 32 -0.13 -7.82 -6.03
N ALA A 33 -1.20 -8.25 -5.41
CA ALA A 33 -2.51 -7.64 -5.59
C ALA A 33 -3.28 -7.59 -4.26
N VAL A 34 -4.23 -6.67 -4.16
CA VAL A 34 -5.22 -6.75 -3.08
C VAL A 34 -6.08 -7.98 -3.31
N THR A 35 -6.19 -8.84 -2.29
CA THR A 35 -6.90 -10.12 -2.40
C THR A 35 -8.36 -9.91 -2.78
N THR A 36 -8.77 -10.60 -3.83
CA THR A 36 -10.15 -10.67 -4.30
C THR A 36 -10.63 -12.13 -4.29
N PRO A 37 -11.95 -12.39 -4.40
CA PRO A 37 -12.44 -13.77 -4.54
C PRO A 37 -11.87 -14.54 -5.74
N ALA A 38 -11.39 -13.84 -6.77
CA ALA A 38 -10.70 -14.45 -7.90
C ALA A 38 -9.32 -15.01 -7.47
N HIS A 39 -8.56 -14.24 -6.69
CA HIS A 39 -7.26 -14.70 -6.16
C HIS A 39 -7.43 -15.87 -5.18
N GLU A 40 -8.50 -15.92 -4.39
CA GLU A 40 -8.77 -17.04 -3.47
C GLU A 40 -9.08 -18.36 -4.20
N LYS A 41 -9.63 -18.27 -5.40
CA LYS A 41 -9.99 -19.45 -6.23
C LYS A 41 -8.85 -19.88 -7.16
N SER A 42 -7.89 -19.03 -7.39
CA SER A 42 -6.77 -19.31 -8.29
C SER A 42 -5.72 -20.15 -7.59
N SER A 43 -5.26 -21.22 -8.25
CA SER A 43 -4.17 -22.05 -7.76
C SER A 43 -2.80 -21.34 -7.79
N PHE A 44 -2.64 -20.35 -8.68
CA PHE A 44 -1.36 -19.63 -8.85
C PHE A 44 -1.10 -18.62 -7.75
N TRP A 45 -2.17 -18.08 -7.14
CA TRP A 45 -2.04 -17.03 -6.14
C TRP A 45 -1.99 -17.61 -4.72
N ILE A 46 -1.07 -17.11 -3.92
CA ILE A 46 -1.10 -17.23 -2.46
C ILE A 46 -2.01 -16.10 -1.97
N PRO A 47 -3.23 -16.39 -1.48
CA PRO A 47 -4.23 -15.33 -1.24
C PRO A 47 -3.87 -14.36 -0.12
N ASP A 48 -2.96 -14.75 0.76
CA ASP A 48 -2.53 -13.92 1.90
C ASP A 48 -1.05 -14.14 2.17
N ILE A 49 -0.24 -13.12 1.83
CA ILE A 49 1.21 -13.17 2.10
C ILE A 49 1.54 -13.30 3.59
N SER A 50 0.64 -12.92 4.49
CA SER A 50 0.88 -13.04 5.93
C SER A 50 1.11 -14.48 6.36
N GLU A 51 0.60 -15.46 5.62
CA GLU A 51 0.82 -16.89 5.85
C GLU A 51 2.30 -17.26 5.76
N VAL A 52 3.03 -16.63 4.83
CA VAL A 52 4.46 -16.86 4.62
C VAL A 52 5.33 -16.29 5.74
N PHE A 53 4.79 -15.29 6.46
CA PHE A 53 5.49 -14.63 7.56
C PHE A 53 5.06 -15.13 8.95
N LYS A 54 4.20 -16.15 9.03
CA LYS A 54 3.82 -16.74 10.32
C LYS A 54 5.01 -17.43 10.98
N PRO A 55 5.13 -17.33 12.31
CA PRO A 55 6.10 -18.15 13.04
C PRO A 55 5.91 -19.64 12.73
N GLY A 56 6.98 -20.31 12.32
CA GLY A 56 6.94 -21.72 11.96
C GLY A 56 6.58 -22.00 10.51
N PHE A 57 6.40 -20.99 9.65
CA PHE A 57 6.31 -21.22 8.22
C PHE A 57 7.59 -21.87 7.69
N GLN A 58 7.42 -22.94 6.94
CA GLN A 58 8.52 -23.70 6.37
C GLN A 58 8.25 -23.94 4.88
N SER A 59 9.12 -23.40 4.04
CA SER A 59 8.97 -23.50 2.59
C SER A 59 8.90 -24.95 2.09
N TRP A 60 9.63 -25.89 2.72
CA TRP A 60 9.60 -27.31 2.34
C TRP A 60 8.27 -28.02 2.64
N THR A 61 7.46 -27.52 3.59
CA THR A 61 6.10 -28.04 3.83
C THR A 61 5.07 -27.37 2.95
N PHE A 62 5.33 -26.13 2.53
CA PHE A 62 4.47 -25.37 1.63
C PHE A 62 4.61 -25.81 0.18
N MET A 63 5.86 -25.97 -0.30
CA MET A 63 6.17 -26.29 -1.70
C MET A 63 5.43 -27.53 -2.24
N PRO A 64 5.42 -28.69 -1.56
CA PRO A 64 4.70 -29.84 -2.08
C PRO A 64 3.20 -29.59 -2.27
N LYS A 65 2.58 -28.83 -1.37
CA LYS A 65 1.15 -28.48 -1.46
C LYS A 65 0.86 -27.55 -2.63
N TYR A 66 1.73 -26.55 -2.83
CA TYR A 66 1.60 -25.61 -3.94
C TYR A 66 1.81 -26.31 -5.29
N MET A 67 2.81 -27.15 -5.41
CA MET A 67 3.12 -27.92 -6.62
C MET A 67 2.04 -28.96 -6.94
N ALA A 68 1.36 -29.52 -5.94
CA ALA A 68 0.28 -30.48 -6.18
C ALA A 68 -0.91 -29.86 -6.94
N VAL A 69 -1.14 -28.57 -6.78
CA VAL A 69 -2.22 -27.82 -7.48
C VAL A 69 -1.70 -27.06 -8.70
N ASN A 70 -0.37 -26.98 -8.89
CA ASN A 70 0.30 -26.34 -10.02
C ASN A 70 1.40 -27.26 -10.57
N PRO A 71 1.05 -28.40 -11.19
CA PRO A 71 2.03 -29.43 -11.59
C PRO A 71 3.00 -28.94 -12.67
N ASP A 72 2.62 -27.97 -13.48
CA ASP A 72 3.44 -27.41 -14.56
C ASP A 72 4.37 -26.28 -14.09
N ALA A 73 4.30 -25.88 -12.82
CA ALA A 73 5.14 -24.83 -12.27
C ALA A 73 6.56 -25.33 -12.03
N ASP A 74 7.56 -24.45 -12.27
CA ASP A 74 8.95 -24.76 -11.89
C ASP A 74 9.15 -24.52 -10.38
N PRO A 75 9.52 -25.57 -9.60
CA PRO A 75 9.78 -25.44 -8.17
C PRO A 75 10.87 -24.42 -7.82
N ASN A 76 11.86 -24.25 -8.72
CA ASN A 76 12.95 -23.30 -8.50
C ASN A 76 12.43 -21.85 -8.56
N ILE A 77 11.59 -21.54 -9.54
CA ILE A 77 10.98 -20.19 -9.67
C ILE A 77 10.14 -19.87 -8.44
N VAL A 78 9.31 -20.81 -8.01
CA VAL A 78 8.48 -20.63 -6.80
C VAL A 78 9.34 -20.47 -5.56
N GLY A 79 10.38 -21.31 -5.43
CA GLY A 79 11.33 -21.27 -4.31
C GLY A 79 12.07 -19.94 -4.22
N GLU A 80 12.61 -19.45 -5.34
CA GLU A 80 13.27 -18.14 -5.40
C GLU A 80 12.31 -16.99 -5.07
N ALA A 81 11.10 -17.03 -5.60
CA ALA A 81 10.10 -16.00 -5.34
C ALA A 81 9.73 -15.93 -3.85
N LEU A 82 9.55 -17.09 -3.20
CA LEU A 82 9.31 -17.17 -1.75
C LEU A 82 10.52 -16.70 -0.94
N GLN A 83 11.73 -17.07 -1.35
CA GLN A 83 12.95 -16.63 -0.69
C GLN A 83 13.11 -15.13 -0.77
N ARG A 84 12.88 -14.51 -1.95
CA ARG A 84 12.89 -13.06 -2.12
C ARG A 84 11.82 -12.39 -1.26
N LEU A 85 10.62 -12.96 -1.20
CA LEU A 85 9.55 -12.44 -0.37
C LEU A 85 9.92 -12.46 1.12
N THR A 86 10.45 -13.58 1.62
CA THR A 86 10.83 -13.71 3.04
C THR A 86 12.06 -12.87 3.40
N SER A 87 12.98 -12.64 2.45
CA SER A 87 14.18 -11.82 2.68
C SER A 87 13.86 -10.34 2.96
N ILE A 88 12.65 -9.88 2.67
CA ILE A 88 12.19 -8.53 3.01
C ILE A 88 12.30 -8.28 4.54
N THR A 89 12.11 -9.30 5.37
CA THR A 89 12.26 -9.16 6.83
C THR A 89 13.69 -8.90 7.28
N ALA A 90 14.67 -9.21 6.44
CA ALA A 90 16.09 -8.95 6.70
C ALA A 90 16.55 -7.58 6.18
N CYS A 91 15.67 -6.86 5.46
CA CYS A 91 15.99 -5.51 5.01
C CYS A 91 16.13 -4.57 6.21
N GLN A 92 17.25 -3.88 6.28
CA GLN A 92 17.45 -2.86 7.31
C GLN A 92 16.66 -1.60 6.96
N ILE A 93 15.91 -1.10 7.93
CA ILE A 93 15.19 0.18 7.85
C ILE A 93 15.87 1.13 8.82
N GLY A 94 16.42 2.23 8.30
CA GLY A 94 16.89 3.33 9.14
C GLY A 94 15.70 4.12 9.65
N THR A 95 15.62 4.35 10.96
CA THR A 95 14.65 5.24 11.59
C THR A 95 15.37 6.42 12.20
N ILE A 96 14.81 7.61 12.03
CA ILE A 96 15.27 8.83 12.69
C ILE A 96 14.11 9.32 13.52
N ASP A 97 14.26 9.25 14.84
CA ASP A 97 13.28 9.83 15.76
C ASP A 97 13.55 11.34 15.88
N LEU A 98 12.55 12.12 15.58
CA LEU A 98 12.62 13.57 15.71
C LEU A 98 12.17 13.99 17.11
N ASP A 99 12.78 15.07 17.63
CA ASP A 99 12.39 15.64 18.91
C ASP A 99 10.93 16.12 18.83
N PRO A 100 10.05 15.72 19.77
CA PRO A 100 8.66 16.12 19.77
C PRO A 100 8.45 17.63 20.02
N SER A 101 9.48 18.36 20.42
CA SER A 101 9.45 19.83 20.58
C SER A 101 9.64 20.60 19.27
N LEU A 102 10.07 19.93 18.19
CA LEU A 102 10.25 20.57 16.89
C LEU A 102 8.90 21.04 16.33
N ASP A 103 8.91 22.25 15.78
CA ASP A 103 7.75 22.73 15.08
C ASP A 103 7.57 22.07 13.71
N ILE A 104 6.39 22.24 13.14
CA ILE A 104 6.04 21.60 11.84
C ILE A 104 6.92 22.09 10.69
N SER A 105 7.45 23.31 10.76
CA SER A 105 8.34 23.88 9.76
C SER A 105 9.68 23.18 9.79
N GLU A 106 10.24 22.96 10.97
CA GLU A 106 11.51 22.27 11.20
C GLU A 106 11.42 20.79 10.77
N VAL A 107 10.33 20.11 11.16
CA VAL A 107 10.05 18.72 10.73
C VAL A 107 9.98 18.65 9.20
N THR A 108 9.34 19.61 8.57
CA THR A 108 9.20 19.68 7.12
C THR A 108 10.54 19.90 6.43
N GLU A 109 11.39 20.77 6.96
CA GLU A 109 12.76 20.95 6.44
C GLU A 109 13.60 19.68 6.52
N ILE A 110 13.58 18.99 7.66
CA ILE A 110 14.27 17.72 7.85
C ILE A 110 13.78 16.69 6.83
N PHE A 111 12.47 16.58 6.66
CA PHE A 111 11.86 15.68 5.68
C PHE A 111 12.32 15.96 4.25
N VAL A 112 12.37 17.23 3.85
CA VAL A 112 12.88 17.65 2.54
C VAL A 112 14.35 17.31 2.36
N ARG A 113 15.18 17.56 3.36
CA ARG A 113 16.61 17.23 3.31
C ARG A 113 16.86 15.74 3.15
N ILE A 114 16.16 14.90 3.90
CA ILE A 114 16.28 13.44 3.81
C ILE A 114 15.84 12.95 2.42
N ASN A 115 14.74 13.45 1.90
CA ASN A 115 14.22 13.06 0.59
C ASN A 115 15.00 13.66 -0.59
N SER A 116 15.78 14.73 -0.38
CA SER A 116 16.59 15.35 -1.44
C SER A 116 17.72 14.45 -1.95
N GLN A 117 18.13 13.46 -1.17
CA GLN A 117 19.15 12.47 -1.56
C GLN A 117 18.56 11.25 -2.30
N GLY A 118 17.23 11.13 -2.38
CA GLY A 118 16.50 10.08 -3.09
C GLY A 118 15.68 10.62 -4.26
N LYS A 119 14.51 10.01 -4.49
CA LYS A 119 13.52 10.56 -5.43
C LYS A 119 12.96 11.84 -4.82
N ARG A 120 13.30 12.98 -5.40
CA ARG A 120 12.80 14.28 -4.92
C ARG A 120 11.27 14.27 -4.92
N LEU A 121 10.68 14.63 -3.78
CA LEU A 121 9.29 15.06 -3.76
C LEU A 121 9.18 16.27 -4.68
N ASN A 122 8.14 16.31 -5.49
CA ASN A 122 7.88 17.50 -6.26
C ASN A 122 7.39 18.64 -5.32
N GLU A 123 7.55 19.87 -5.77
CA GLU A 123 7.17 21.05 -4.99
C GLU A 123 5.69 21.04 -4.60
N SER A 124 4.84 20.43 -5.43
CA SER A 124 3.40 20.30 -5.18
C SER A 124 3.12 19.35 -4.02
N ASP A 125 3.79 18.19 -3.97
CA ASP A 125 3.63 17.22 -2.87
C ASP A 125 4.09 17.83 -1.55
N PHE A 126 5.15 18.63 -1.59
CA PHE A 126 5.66 19.35 -0.43
C PHE A 126 4.65 20.42 0.06
N ALA A 127 4.15 21.24 -0.86
CA ALA A 127 3.14 22.25 -0.53
C ALA A 127 1.87 21.62 0.06
N MET A 128 1.41 20.52 -0.53
CA MET A 128 0.24 19.76 -0.07
C MET A 128 0.46 19.14 1.32
N SER A 129 1.67 18.67 1.61
CA SER A 129 2.02 18.15 2.92
C SER A 129 2.03 19.27 3.98
N LYS A 130 2.59 20.44 3.64
CA LYS A 130 2.61 21.61 4.51
C LYS A 130 1.20 22.12 4.81
N ILE A 131 0.34 22.19 3.80
CA ILE A 131 -1.07 22.56 3.96
C ILE A 131 -1.77 21.56 4.90
N ALA A 132 -1.59 20.25 4.69
CA ALA A 132 -2.23 19.21 5.48
C ALA A 132 -1.82 19.25 6.96
N ALA A 133 -0.60 19.68 7.25
CA ALA A 133 -0.05 19.75 8.60
C ALA A 133 -0.60 20.96 9.42
N ASP A 134 -1.16 21.97 8.77
CA ASP A 134 -1.76 23.11 9.45
C ASP A 134 -3.19 22.80 9.93
N GLU A 135 -3.27 22.04 11.01
CA GLU A 135 -4.55 21.63 11.60
C GLU A 135 -5.34 22.83 12.15
N ASN A 136 -4.66 23.87 12.62
CA ASN A 136 -5.27 25.04 13.24
C ASN A 136 -6.10 25.87 12.25
N HIS A 137 -5.72 25.87 10.99
CA HIS A 137 -6.42 26.62 9.93
C HIS A 137 -7.19 25.69 8.96
N GLY A 138 -7.47 24.46 9.38
CA GLY A 138 -8.26 23.52 8.56
C GLY A 138 -7.51 22.97 7.35
N GLY A 139 -6.19 22.86 7.42
CA GLY A 139 -5.33 22.44 6.33
C GLY A 139 -5.69 21.08 5.74
N ASN A 140 -6.11 20.13 6.56
CA ASN A 140 -6.61 18.83 6.07
C ASN A 140 -7.84 18.96 5.17
N MET A 141 -8.75 19.88 5.50
CA MET A 141 -9.94 20.14 4.69
C MET A 141 -9.55 20.83 3.38
N LEU A 142 -8.66 21.82 3.46
CA LEU A 142 -8.15 22.54 2.29
C LEU A 142 -7.42 21.59 1.33
N ARG A 143 -6.57 20.71 1.83
CA ARG A 143 -5.90 19.69 1.02
C ARG A 143 -6.91 18.81 0.29
N LYS A 144 -7.92 18.30 1.00
CA LYS A 144 -8.98 17.49 0.38
C LYS A 144 -9.74 18.25 -0.70
N ALA A 145 -10.03 19.52 -0.46
CA ALA A 145 -10.69 20.37 -1.44
C ALA A 145 -9.86 20.57 -2.70
N ILE A 146 -8.54 20.76 -2.55
CA ILE A 146 -7.61 20.89 -3.68
C ILE A 146 -7.53 19.58 -4.47
N ASP A 147 -7.31 18.43 -3.79
CA ASP A 147 -7.29 17.10 -4.43
C ASP A 147 -8.58 16.86 -5.21
N TYR A 148 -9.69 17.21 -4.61
CA TYR A 148 -11.01 17.08 -5.20
C TYR A 148 -11.17 17.93 -6.45
N PHE A 149 -10.78 19.21 -6.37
CA PHE A 149 -10.81 20.12 -7.51
C PHE A 149 -9.94 19.61 -8.67
N CYS A 150 -8.74 19.09 -8.35
CA CYS A 150 -7.86 18.52 -9.37
C CYS A 150 -8.49 17.30 -10.05
N HIS A 151 -9.16 16.43 -9.26
CA HIS A 151 -9.89 15.29 -9.83
C HIS A 151 -11.04 15.72 -10.74
N LEU A 152 -11.82 16.72 -10.33
CA LEU A 152 -12.90 17.27 -11.16
C LEU A 152 -12.39 17.91 -12.44
N ALA A 153 -11.23 18.57 -12.41
CA ALA A 153 -10.62 19.19 -13.58
C ALA A 153 -10.18 18.16 -14.63
N VAL A 154 -9.78 16.97 -14.20
CA VAL A 154 -9.34 15.88 -15.08
C VAL A 154 -10.51 14.99 -15.51
N ASP A 155 -11.45 14.73 -14.60
CA ASP A 155 -12.63 13.89 -14.83
C ASP A 155 -13.89 14.57 -14.27
N PRO A 156 -14.56 15.42 -15.06
CA PRO A 156 -15.81 16.09 -14.63
C PRO A 156 -16.94 15.12 -14.26
N ALA A 157 -16.94 13.89 -14.80
CA ALA A 157 -17.93 12.85 -14.46
C ALA A 157 -17.78 12.34 -13.02
N PHE A 158 -16.63 12.56 -12.41
CA PHE A 158 -16.37 12.23 -11.01
C PHE A 158 -17.34 12.96 -10.06
N TYR A 159 -17.79 14.17 -10.39
CA TYR A 159 -18.82 14.88 -9.64
C TYR A 159 -20.12 14.08 -9.52
N THR A 160 -20.58 13.53 -10.63
CA THR A 160 -21.82 12.73 -10.65
C THR A 160 -21.68 11.49 -9.77
N LYS A 161 -20.51 10.84 -9.79
CA LYS A 161 -20.21 9.69 -8.96
C LYS A 161 -20.23 10.04 -7.48
N LEU A 162 -19.66 11.17 -7.09
CA LEU A 162 -19.61 11.60 -5.70
C LEU A 162 -20.97 12.09 -5.19
N SER A 163 -21.69 12.88 -5.96
CA SER A 163 -23.02 13.38 -5.57
C SER A 163 -24.04 12.24 -5.40
N THR A 164 -23.82 11.11 -6.06
CA THR A 164 -24.69 9.92 -5.93
C THR A 164 -24.26 8.99 -4.81
N THR A 165 -22.96 8.96 -4.47
CA THR A 165 -22.39 7.99 -3.51
C THR A 165 -22.20 8.56 -2.11
N ASP A 166 -21.95 9.84 -1.99
CA ASP A 166 -21.68 10.49 -0.70
C ASP A 166 -22.74 11.56 -0.35
N LYS A 167 -23.73 11.14 0.45
CA LYS A 167 -24.80 12.03 0.94
C LYS A 167 -24.31 13.17 1.84
N LYS A 168 -23.06 13.13 2.31
CA LYS A 168 -22.45 14.18 3.12
C LYS A 168 -21.72 15.22 2.27
N PHE A 169 -21.62 14.99 0.99
CA PHE A 169 -20.98 15.89 0.06
C PHE A 169 -21.90 17.05 -0.36
N MET A 170 -23.20 16.90 -0.22
CA MET A 170 -24.19 17.97 -0.37
C MET A 170 -24.59 18.52 1.01
#